data_592cdf168814d2bd788e91992de1c362
#
_entry.id   592cdf168814d2bd788e91992de1c362
#
_cell.length_a   1.000
_cell.length_b   1.000
_cell.length_c   1.000
_cell.angle_alpha   90.00
_cell.angle_beta   90.00
_cell.angle_gamma   90.00
#
_symmetry.space_group_name_H-M   'P 1'
#
loop_
_entity.id
_entity.type
_entity.pdbx_description
1 polymer ?
#
loop_
_entity_poly.entity_id
_entity_poly.type
_entity_poly.pdbx_seq_one_letter_code
_entity_poly.pdbx_strand_id
1 'polypeptide(L)'
;MYKRQLLGSSTGADVLGLEPLARIAGRATAANEPDFFGYAPVEAVNRALSRAGIGWKDVAAVELNEAFAAQSLACTDAWGVDPEIVNAWGGAIAIGHPLGASGTRVLGTLARRLEASGERWGVAALCIGVGQGIAVVLENLSLIHISEPTRLRRLSY
;
A
#
# COMPACT_ATOMS: atom_id res chain seq x y z
N MET A 1 -12.12 -5.25 -16.84
CA MET A 1 -10.90 -4.45 -17.08
C MET A 1 -9.77 -5.09 -16.29
N TYR A 2 -8.73 -5.58 -16.95
CA TYR A 2 -7.58 -6.15 -16.26
C TYR A 2 -6.65 -5.01 -15.85
N LYS A 3 -6.40 -4.87 -14.55
CA LYS A 3 -5.38 -3.96 -14.04
C LYS A 3 -4.06 -4.71 -13.98
N ARG A 4 -3.00 -4.11 -14.52
CA ARG A 4 -1.65 -4.67 -14.52
C ARG A 4 -0.70 -3.65 -13.92
N GLN A 5 0.27 -4.14 -13.15
CA GLN A 5 1.37 -3.35 -12.63
C GLN A 5 2.67 -3.95 -13.12
N LEU A 6 3.62 -3.08 -13.39
CA LEU A 6 5.00 -3.49 -13.62
C LEU A 6 5.76 -3.27 -12.31
N LEU A 7 6.35 -4.33 -11.79
CA LEU A 7 7.23 -4.29 -10.63
C LEU A 7 8.65 -4.54 -11.10
N GLY A 8 9.60 -3.75 -10.64
CA GLY A 8 10.99 -3.86 -11.02
C GLY A 8 11.93 -3.33 -9.94
N SER A 9 13.22 -3.52 -10.16
CA SER A 9 14.27 -2.86 -9.40
C SER A 9 14.47 -1.43 -9.91
N SER A 10 15.24 -0.61 -9.17
CA SER A 10 15.69 0.70 -9.64
C SER A 10 16.41 0.62 -11.00
N THR A 11 17.29 -0.37 -11.17
CA THR A 11 17.95 -0.62 -12.47
C THR A 11 16.95 -0.93 -13.57
N GLY A 12 15.86 -1.64 -13.26
CA GLY A 12 14.81 -1.92 -14.24
C GLY A 12 14.07 -0.66 -14.69
N ALA A 13 13.82 0.27 -13.78
CA ALA A 13 13.23 1.57 -14.11
C ALA A 13 14.17 2.39 -15.02
N ASP A 14 15.47 2.42 -14.70
CA ASP A 14 16.48 3.10 -15.50
C ASP A 14 16.54 2.56 -16.94
N VAL A 15 16.53 1.23 -17.09
CA VAL A 15 16.57 0.57 -18.42
C VAL A 15 15.31 0.88 -19.22
N LEU A 16 14.16 0.97 -18.58
CA LEU A 16 12.88 1.25 -19.26
C LEU A 16 12.64 2.75 -19.48
N GLY A 17 13.43 3.63 -18.85
CA GLY A 17 13.21 5.07 -18.90
C GLY A 17 11.87 5.48 -18.28
N LEU A 18 11.39 4.73 -17.27
CA LEU A 18 10.11 4.96 -16.60
C LEU A 18 10.34 5.46 -15.18
N GLU A 19 9.63 6.52 -14.81
CA GLU A 19 9.59 6.98 -13.43
C GLU A 19 8.65 6.08 -12.61
N PRO A 20 9.14 5.44 -11.53
CA PRO A 20 8.28 4.63 -10.66
C PRO A 20 7.28 5.51 -9.91
N LEU A 21 6.04 5.06 -9.78
CA LEU A 21 5.02 5.75 -8.99
C LEU A 21 5.32 5.72 -7.48
N ALA A 22 5.83 4.61 -7.00
CA ALA A 22 6.14 4.41 -5.59
C ALA A 22 7.14 3.27 -5.39
N ARG A 23 7.78 3.26 -4.24
CA ARG A 23 8.66 2.18 -3.77
C ARG A 23 7.90 1.28 -2.80
N ILE A 24 8.06 -0.03 -2.93
CA ILE A 24 7.63 -0.98 -1.90
C ILE A 24 8.67 -0.94 -0.78
N ALA A 25 8.30 -0.31 0.35
CA ALA A 25 9.19 -0.11 1.48
C ALA A 25 9.09 -1.25 2.52
N GLY A 26 7.91 -1.85 2.65
CA GLY A 26 7.67 -2.96 3.55
C GLY A 26 6.55 -3.85 3.04
N ARG A 27 6.61 -5.13 3.38
CA ARG A 27 5.55 -6.10 3.08
C ARG A 27 5.53 -7.16 4.16
N ALA A 28 4.36 -7.68 4.47
CA ALA A 28 4.20 -8.77 5.42
C ALA A 28 2.93 -9.56 5.15
N THR A 29 2.93 -10.77 5.66
CA THR A 29 1.77 -11.62 5.81
C THR A 29 1.55 -11.96 7.27
N ALA A 30 0.32 -12.23 7.64
CA ALA A 30 -0.06 -12.74 8.95
C ALA A 30 -1.14 -13.81 8.77
N ALA A 31 -1.36 -14.58 9.80
CA ALA A 31 -2.45 -15.54 9.86
C ALA A 31 -3.04 -15.56 11.27
N ASN A 32 -4.32 -15.83 11.37
CA ASN A 32 -5.07 -16.06 12.58
C ASN A 32 -6.04 -17.23 12.39
N GLU A 33 -6.87 -17.50 13.37
CA GLU A 33 -7.92 -18.53 13.28
C GLU A 33 -8.81 -18.25 12.06
N PRO A 34 -9.20 -19.29 11.28
CA PRO A 34 -9.99 -19.12 10.06
C PRO A 34 -11.29 -18.35 10.25
N ASP A 35 -11.95 -18.51 11.39
CA ASP A 35 -13.20 -17.80 11.73
C ASP A 35 -13.01 -16.28 11.87
N PHE A 36 -11.77 -15.84 12.11
CA PHE A 36 -11.38 -14.43 12.21
C PHE A 36 -10.55 -13.95 11.02
N PHE A 37 -10.67 -14.62 9.85
CA PHE A 37 -9.87 -14.29 8.66
C PHE A 37 -9.91 -12.81 8.29
N GLY A 38 -11.04 -12.15 8.47
CA GLY A 38 -11.21 -10.74 8.17
C GLY A 38 -10.33 -9.81 9.01
N TYR A 39 -9.86 -10.27 10.18
CA TYR A 39 -9.03 -9.51 11.10
C TYR A 39 -7.51 -9.70 10.86
N ALA A 40 -7.11 -10.65 10.03
CA ALA A 40 -5.70 -10.94 9.73
C ALA A 40 -4.91 -9.74 9.15
N PRO A 41 -5.52 -8.78 8.41
CA PRO A 41 -4.84 -7.57 7.98
C PRO A 41 -4.25 -6.74 9.12
N VAL A 42 -4.83 -6.78 10.32
CA VAL A 42 -4.35 -5.98 11.47
C VAL A 42 -2.88 -6.28 11.75
N GLU A 43 -2.56 -7.53 11.96
CA GLU A 43 -1.19 -7.95 12.24
C GLU A 43 -0.28 -7.85 10.99
N ALA A 44 -0.82 -8.13 9.80
CA ALA A 44 -0.07 -8.00 8.56
C ALA A 44 0.44 -6.56 8.35
N VAL A 45 -0.41 -5.56 8.60
CA VAL A 45 -0.04 -4.15 8.48
C VAL A 45 1.00 -3.77 9.52
N ASN A 46 0.80 -4.12 10.80
CA ASN A 46 1.75 -3.81 11.86
C ASN A 46 3.16 -4.35 11.55
N ARG A 47 3.24 -5.58 11.05
CA ARG A 47 4.51 -6.17 10.59
C ARG A 47 5.10 -5.47 9.37
N ALA A 48 4.26 -5.05 8.42
CA ALA A 48 4.72 -4.35 7.22
C ALA A 48 5.28 -2.96 7.57
N LEU A 49 4.62 -2.21 8.45
CA LEU A 49 5.09 -0.92 8.96
C LEU A 49 6.42 -1.07 9.70
N SER A 50 6.53 -2.06 10.59
CA SER A 50 7.78 -2.37 11.30
C SER A 50 8.93 -2.66 10.33
N ARG A 51 8.69 -3.43 9.27
CA ARG A 51 9.69 -3.71 8.23
C ARG A 51 10.08 -2.50 7.40
N ALA A 52 9.15 -1.55 7.22
CA ALA A 52 9.43 -0.27 6.58
C ALA A 52 10.15 0.72 7.51
N GLY A 53 10.25 0.43 8.81
CA GLY A 53 10.86 1.30 9.81
C GLY A 53 10.03 2.52 10.17
N ILE A 54 8.70 2.45 10.01
CA ILE A 54 7.73 3.53 10.29
C ILE A 54 6.62 3.07 11.23
N GLY A 55 5.85 4.01 11.75
CA GLY A 55 4.69 3.76 12.57
C GLY A 55 3.41 4.34 11.97
N TRP A 56 2.27 4.09 12.61
CA TRP A 56 0.96 4.59 12.17
C TRP A 56 0.90 6.12 12.05
N LYS A 57 1.64 6.86 12.87
CA LYS A 57 1.74 8.32 12.81
C LYS A 57 2.31 8.86 11.50
N ASP A 58 3.01 8.01 10.76
CA ASP A 58 3.66 8.36 9.49
C ASP A 58 2.76 8.04 8.28
N VAL A 59 1.66 7.29 8.50
CA VAL A 59 0.77 6.80 7.45
C VAL A 59 -0.31 7.84 7.12
N ALA A 60 -0.33 8.32 5.90
CA ALA A 60 -1.31 9.30 5.42
C ALA A 60 -2.45 8.69 4.59
N ALA A 61 -2.30 7.47 4.11
CA ALA A 61 -3.29 6.81 3.29
C ALA A 61 -3.33 5.30 3.55
N VAL A 62 -4.54 4.77 3.68
CA VAL A 62 -4.80 3.33 3.82
C VAL A 62 -5.74 2.87 2.71
N GLU A 63 -5.37 1.81 2.01
CA GLU A 63 -6.24 1.10 1.07
C GLU A 63 -6.48 -0.32 1.61
N LEU A 64 -7.56 -0.48 2.32
CA LEU A 64 -8.02 -1.78 2.83
C LEU A 64 -9.04 -2.37 1.88
N ASN A 65 -8.83 -3.59 1.42
CA ASN A 65 -9.87 -4.28 0.64
C ASN A 65 -11.08 -4.58 1.54
N GLU A 66 -12.21 -4.01 1.19
CA GLU A 66 -13.49 -4.17 1.90
C GLU A 66 -14.17 -5.46 1.47
N ALA A 67 -13.68 -6.60 1.95
CA ALA A 67 -14.36 -7.88 1.71
C ALA A 67 -15.74 -7.91 2.38
N PHE A 68 -15.84 -7.27 3.55
CA PHE A 68 -17.08 -7.02 4.31
C PHE A 68 -16.98 -5.71 5.07
N ALA A 69 -18.08 -4.98 5.22
CA ALA A 69 -18.11 -3.74 6.00
C ALA A 69 -17.67 -3.95 7.46
N ALA A 70 -18.18 -5.00 8.12
CA ALA A 70 -17.80 -5.33 9.49
C ALA A 70 -16.31 -5.63 9.64
N GLN A 71 -15.71 -6.31 8.67
CA GLN A 71 -14.29 -6.61 8.63
C GLN A 71 -13.45 -5.32 8.52
N SER A 72 -13.86 -4.41 7.64
CA SER A 72 -13.16 -3.16 7.43
C SER A 72 -13.22 -2.26 8.67
N LEU A 73 -14.39 -2.16 9.30
CA LEU A 73 -14.56 -1.42 10.55
C LEU A 73 -13.71 -2.01 11.68
N ALA A 74 -13.69 -3.34 11.85
CA ALA A 74 -12.89 -4.00 12.86
C ALA A 74 -11.38 -3.76 12.68
N CYS A 75 -10.90 -3.77 11.44
CA CYS A 75 -9.50 -3.46 11.15
C CYS A 75 -9.18 -1.99 11.45
N THR A 76 -10.01 -1.05 10.99
CA THR A 76 -9.83 0.39 11.20
C THR A 76 -9.80 0.74 12.69
N ASP A 77 -10.73 0.18 13.45
CA ASP A 77 -10.82 0.34 14.91
C ASP A 77 -9.56 -0.20 15.61
N ALA A 78 -9.12 -1.39 15.24
CA ALA A 78 -7.92 -2.01 15.81
C ALA A 78 -6.63 -1.24 15.54
N TRP A 79 -6.53 -0.55 14.41
CA TRP A 79 -5.40 0.31 14.10
C TRP A 79 -5.48 1.67 14.79
N GLY A 80 -6.67 2.11 15.21
CA GLY A 80 -6.89 3.41 15.83
C GLY A 80 -6.60 4.57 14.88
N VAL A 81 -6.81 4.37 13.59
CA VAL A 81 -6.57 5.40 12.57
C VAL A 81 -7.82 6.20 12.27
N ASP A 82 -7.61 7.42 11.75
CA ASP A 82 -8.70 8.23 11.26
C ASP A 82 -9.40 7.52 10.09
N PRO A 83 -10.71 7.25 10.14
CA PRO A 83 -11.44 6.64 9.04
C PRO A 83 -11.34 7.40 7.72
N GLU A 84 -11.13 8.71 7.75
CA GLU A 84 -11.02 9.56 6.55
C GLU A 84 -9.79 9.21 5.68
N ILE A 85 -8.74 8.64 6.27
CA ILE A 85 -7.58 8.19 5.49
C ILE A 85 -7.79 6.80 4.86
N VAL A 86 -8.85 6.07 5.25
CA VAL A 86 -9.10 4.70 4.77
C VAL A 86 -10.01 4.75 3.55
N ASN A 87 -9.54 4.21 2.42
CA ASN A 87 -10.30 4.10 1.18
C ASN A 87 -10.97 5.43 0.73
N ALA A 88 -10.30 6.56 0.91
CA ALA A 88 -10.88 7.89 0.67
C ALA A 88 -11.40 8.11 -0.77
N TRP A 89 -10.93 7.32 -1.74
CA TRP A 89 -11.45 7.33 -3.11
C TRP A 89 -12.49 6.24 -3.38
N GLY A 90 -13.02 5.61 -2.34
CA GLY A 90 -13.96 4.50 -2.40
C GLY A 90 -13.29 3.14 -2.50
N GLY A 91 -13.84 2.17 -1.78
CA GLY A 91 -13.36 0.80 -1.68
C GLY A 91 -14.24 -0.21 -2.41
N ALA A 92 -14.05 -1.48 -2.08
CA ALA A 92 -14.71 -2.61 -2.73
C ALA A 92 -16.24 -2.62 -2.54
N ILE A 93 -16.76 -2.02 -1.47
CA ILE A 93 -18.21 -1.88 -1.26
C ILE A 93 -18.81 -1.03 -2.38
N ALA A 94 -18.11 0.04 -2.79
CA ALA A 94 -18.58 0.92 -3.86
C ALA A 94 -18.34 0.36 -5.27
N ILE A 95 -17.19 -0.30 -5.52
CA ILE A 95 -16.74 -0.66 -6.87
C ILE A 95 -16.54 -2.16 -7.11
N GLY A 96 -16.93 -3.01 -6.15
CA GLY A 96 -16.86 -4.45 -6.24
C GLY A 96 -15.49 -5.03 -5.83
N HIS A 97 -15.45 -6.36 -5.67
CA HIS A 97 -14.24 -7.10 -5.26
C HIS A 97 -13.91 -8.22 -6.28
N PRO A 98 -13.29 -7.87 -7.41
CA PRO A 98 -12.81 -8.87 -8.36
C PRO A 98 -11.56 -9.54 -7.79
N LEU A 99 -11.68 -10.76 -7.28
CA LEU A 99 -10.64 -11.49 -6.53
C LEU A 99 -9.25 -11.43 -7.19
N GLY A 100 -9.18 -11.71 -8.49
CA GLY A 100 -7.92 -11.71 -9.25
C GLY A 100 -7.34 -10.31 -9.56
N ALA A 101 -8.05 -9.23 -9.23
CA ALA A 101 -7.61 -7.86 -9.54
C ALA A 101 -7.56 -6.93 -8.32
N SER A 102 -8.16 -7.31 -7.19
CA SER A 102 -8.27 -6.43 -6.02
C SER A 102 -6.90 -6.06 -5.46
N GLY A 103 -5.94 -6.97 -5.38
CA GLY A 103 -4.58 -6.67 -4.93
C GLY A 103 -3.91 -5.60 -5.78
N THR A 104 -3.94 -5.73 -7.10
CA THR A 104 -3.42 -4.74 -8.03
C THR A 104 -4.15 -3.40 -7.90
N ARG A 105 -5.48 -3.46 -7.69
CA ARG A 105 -6.30 -2.25 -7.58
C ARG A 105 -5.97 -1.46 -6.31
N VAL A 106 -5.99 -2.07 -5.12
CA VAL A 106 -5.72 -1.36 -3.87
C VAL A 106 -4.30 -0.79 -3.86
N LEU A 107 -3.32 -1.56 -4.35
CA LEU A 107 -1.94 -1.08 -4.43
C LEU A 107 -1.77 0.07 -5.43
N GLY A 108 -2.40 -0.04 -6.61
CA GLY A 108 -2.38 1.02 -7.63
C GLY A 108 -3.13 2.27 -7.20
N THR A 109 -4.27 2.13 -6.49
CA THR A 109 -5.00 3.26 -5.93
C THR A 109 -4.18 3.96 -4.87
N LEU A 110 -3.54 3.21 -3.96
CA LEU A 110 -2.66 3.77 -2.94
C LEU A 110 -1.53 4.60 -3.56
N ALA A 111 -0.82 4.04 -4.56
CA ALA A 111 0.27 4.77 -5.24
C ALA A 111 -0.22 6.09 -5.85
N ARG A 112 -1.39 6.09 -6.49
CA ARG A 112 -1.98 7.31 -7.07
C ARG A 112 -2.48 8.30 -6.03
N ARG A 113 -3.00 7.83 -4.90
CA ARG A 113 -3.38 8.71 -3.79
C ARG A 113 -2.17 9.44 -3.23
N LEU A 114 -1.08 8.72 -2.98
CA LEU A 114 0.16 9.31 -2.48
C LEU A 114 0.76 10.32 -3.47
N GLU A 115 0.73 10.01 -4.77
CA GLU A 115 1.15 10.94 -5.82
C GLU A 115 0.29 12.21 -5.80
N ALA A 116 -1.03 12.06 -5.75
CA ALA A 116 -1.97 13.20 -5.82
C ALA A 116 -1.95 14.08 -4.56
N SER A 117 -1.75 13.50 -3.38
CA SER A 117 -1.69 14.23 -2.11
C SER A 117 -0.33 14.81 -1.79
N GLY A 118 0.74 14.33 -2.42
CA GLY A 118 2.11 14.65 -2.05
C GLY A 118 2.55 14.04 -0.71
N GLU A 119 1.77 13.11 -0.16
CA GLU A 119 2.09 12.43 1.09
C GLU A 119 3.10 11.30 0.87
N ARG A 120 3.89 11.00 1.91
CA ARG A 120 5.02 10.09 1.77
C ARG A 120 4.64 8.63 1.91
N TRP A 121 3.85 8.28 2.92
CA TRP A 121 3.66 6.90 3.33
C TRP A 121 2.20 6.47 3.25
N GLY A 122 1.99 5.27 2.76
CA GLY A 122 0.69 4.63 2.80
C GLY A 122 0.79 3.11 2.86
N VAL A 123 -0.30 2.48 3.23
CA VAL A 123 -0.39 1.03 3.35
C VAL A 123 -1.59 0.47 2.61
N ALA A 124 -1.38 -0.62 1.90
CA ALA A 124 -2.44 -1.42 1.28
C ALA A 124 -2.54 -2.77 1.98
N ALA A 125 -3.76 -3.24 2.26
CA ALA A 125 -3.97 -4.51 2.94
C ALA A 125 -5.20 -5.25 2.42
N LEU A 126 -5.13 -6.58 2.50
CA LEU A 126 -6.23 -7.48 2.16
C LEU A 126 -6.30 -8.62 3.18
N CYS A 127 -7.51 -9.04 3.52
CA CYS A 127 -7.74 -10.36 4.07
C CYS A 127 -7.76 -11.40 2.94
N ILE A 128 -7.34 -12.59 3.26
CA ILE A 128 -7.35 -13.76 2.37
C ILE A 128 -8.06 -14.88 3.11
N GLY A 129 -8.78 -15.71 2.42
CA GLY A 129 -9.48 -16.85 3.02
C GLY A 129 -8.57 -17.72 3.91
N VAL A 130 -9.18 -18.48 4.81
CA VAL A 130 -8.49 -19.41 5.74
C VAL A 130 -7.59 -18.70 6.76
N GLY A 131 -7.97 -17.49 7.19
CA GLY A 131 -7.27 -16.80 8.27
C GLY A 131 -6.02 -16.01 7.85
N GLN A 132 -5.79 -15.76 6.59
CA GLN A 132 -4.60 -15.07 6.12
C GLN A 132 -4.85 -13.57 5.88
N GLY A 133 -3.78 -12.77 6.01
CA GLY A 133 -3.75 -11.36 5.64
C GLY A 133 -2.42 -11.00 4.98
N ILE A 134 -2.46 -10.01 4.09
CA ILE A 134 -1.28 -9.45 3.43
C ILE A 134 -1.32 -7.93 3.50
N ALA A 135 -0.15 -7.33 3.66
CA ALA A 135 0.01 -5.87 3.63
C ALA A 135 1.28 -5.45 2.89
N VAL A 136 1.21 -4.29 2.26
CA VAL A 136 2.31 -3.64 1.55
C VAL A 136 2.34 -2.17 1.93
N VAL A 137 3.50 -1.67 2.35
CA VAL A 137 3.78 -0.25 2.58
C VAL A 137 4.40 0.34 1.33
N LEU A 138 3.84 1.43 0.85
CA LEU A 138 4.38 2.22 -0.24
C LEU A 138 4.98 3.52 0.26
N GLU A 139 6.10 3.91 -0.34
CA GLU A 139 6.71 5.21 -0.23
C GLU A 139 6.58 5.97 -1.55
N ASN A 140 6.10 7.19 -1.49
CA ASN A 140 6.02 8.10 -2.62
C ASN A 140 7.41 8.59 -3.02
N LEU A 141 7.85 8.29 -4.22
CA LEU A 141 9.17 8.65 -4.70
C LEU A 141 9.28 10.09 -5.19
N SER A 142 8.19 10.75 -5.53
CA SER A 142 8.21 12.15 -5.95
C SER A 142 8.81 13.10 -4.89
N LEU A 143 8.77 12.71 -3.62
CA LEU A 143 9.34 13.46 -2.50
C LEU A 143 10.83 13.18 -2.29
N ILE A 144 11.38 12.08 -2.78
CA ILE A 144 12.78 11.70 -2.58
C ILE A 144 13.69 12.53 -3.47
N HIS A 145 13.23 12.92 -4.65
CA HIS A 145 14.00 13.79 -5.56
C HIS A 145 14.20 15.22 -5.03
N ILE A 146 13.40 15.64 -4.04
CA ILE A 146 13.54 16.98 -3.42
C ILE A 146 14.61 16.99 -2.32
N SER A 147 14.95 15.84 -1.74
CA SER A 147 15.86 15.72 -0.59
C SER A 147 17.28 15.22 -0.93
N GLU A 148 17.53 14.71 -2.13
CA GLU A 148 18.89 14.39 -2.56
C GLU A 148 19.54 15.62 -3.23
N PRO A 149 20.70 16.10 -2.73
CA PRO A 149 21.46 17.13 -3.43
C PRO A 149 21.85 16.57 -4.79
N THR A 150 21.56 17.32 -5.84
CA THR A 150 21.83 17.05 -7.24
C THR A 150 23.19 16.36 -7.40
N ARG A 151 23.19 15.08 -7.68
CA ARG A 151 24.40 14.35 -8.07
C ARG A 151 24.83 14.92 -9.40
N LEU A 152 25.82 15.82 -9.38
CA LEU A 152 26.46 16.37 -10.57
C LEU A 152 26.80 15.20 -11.48
N ARG A 153 26.11 15.07 -12.62
CA ARG A 153 26.55 14.20 -13.72
C ARG A 153 27.94 14.70 -14.11
N ARG A 154 28.97 13.92 -13.80
CA ARG A 154 30.27 14.14 -14.39
C ARG A 154 30.10 13.92 -15.90
N LEU A 155 30.10 15.02 -16.64
CA LEU A 155 30.34 14.99 -18.07
C LEU A 155 31.78 14.55 -18.24
N SER A 156 32.01 13.31 -18.66
CA SER A 156 33.30 12.86 -19.19
C SER A 156 33.37 13.36 -20.61
N TYR A 157 34.34 14.23 -20.87
CA TYR A 157 34.79 14.56 -22.21
C TYR A 157 35.57 13.38 -22.76
#